data_09c75d1bd81c7fb1a420665f7493b7b5
#
_entry.id   09c75d1bd81c7fb1a420665f7493b7b5
#
_cell.length_a   1.000
_cell.length_b   1.000
_cell.length_c   1.000
_cell.angle_alpha   90.00
_cell.angle_beta   90.00
_cell.angle_gamma   90.00
#
_symmetry.space_group_name_H-M   'P 1'
#
loop_
_entity.id
_entity.type
_entity.pdbx_description
1 polymer ?
#
loop_
_entity_poly.entity_id
_entity_poly.type
_entity_poly.pdbx_seq_one_letter_code
_entity_poly.pdbx_strand_id
1 'polypeptide(L)'
;TNSREECEMVTSTLRHYCEVQHEPDRFLIHHGNLSASYRETAEEIMKDETQFQTTVTTATLELGIDIGRLQRAFQIDAPAMVSSFLQRMGRTGRRNLPPEMWFVIREELPTTREMLPATIPWKLIQAIALIQLYIEEKWIEPLRAPSHPYSLLYHQTMSILASNGELTPSVLASKVLSLAYFRFVSLEDYQDLLRHLVQIDHIQKTENGGLIIGLAGERIIHSFKFYAVFQENEEYVVRCHSQELGSIVKPPPVGDKIALAGKVWTVEEIDYKKHVIYCEEAKGQVPAYFGLCPGDIHTKVLEKMYQILNEKTIYPYLMNQAIVRLNEGRKIVSSASL
;
A
#
# COMPACT_ATOMS: atom_id res chain seq x y z
N THR A 1 8.36 2.93 5.07
CA THR A 1 8.85 2.53 3.73
C THR A 1 7.71 2.47 2.72
N ASN A 2 8.01 2.42 1.42
CA ASN A 2 7.00 2.44 0.37
C ASN A 2 6.67 1.04 -0.18
N SER A 3 7.50 0.04 0.09
CA SER A 3 7.29 -1.34 -0.31
C SER A 3 7.66 -2.32 0.80
N ARG A 4 7.17 -3.56 0.67
CA ARG A 4 7.48 -4.66 1.59
C ARG A 4 8.94 -5.07 1.48
N GLU A 5 9.48 -5.08 0.26
CA GLU A 5 10.91 -5.33 -0.02
C GLU A 5 11.80 -4.34 0.69
N GLU A 6 11.45 -3.06 0.58
CA GLU A 6 12.18 -2.00 1.27
C GLU A 6 12.07 -2.14 2.79
N CYS A 7 10.90 -2.55 3.30
CA CYS A 7 10.68 -2.81 4.72
C CYS A 7 11.61 -3.90 5.24
N GLU A 8 11.70 -5.03 4.54
CA GLU A 8 12.59 -6.14 4.88
C GLU A 8 14.07 -5.75 4.77
N MET A 9 14.45 -5.09 3.69
CA MET A 9 15.84 -4.63 3.47
C MET A 9 16.29 -3.67 4.57
N VAL A 10 15.48 -2.68 4.89
CA VAL A 10 15.79 -1.68 5.92
C VAL A 10 15.89 -2.35 7.29
N THR A 11 14.95 -3.24 7.62
CA THR A 11 14.98 -3.97 8.91
C THR A 11 16.22 -4.82 9.04
N SER A 12 16.54 -5.62 8.02
CA SER A 12 17.72 -6.50 8.04
C SER A 12 19.02 -5.69 8.12
N THR A 13 19.10 -4.55 7.43
CA THR A 13 20.27 -3.66 7.47
C THR A 13 20.46 -3.05 8.86
N LEU A 14 19.38 -2.58 9.48
CA LEU A 14 19.44 -1.97 10.81
C LEU A 14 19.79 -3.00 11.89
N ARG A 15 19.23 -4.21 11.82
CA ARG A 15 19.58 -5.31 12.71
C ARG A 15 21.03 -5.73 12.57
N HIS A 16 21.52 -5.87 11.33
CA HIS A 16 22.93 -6.14 11.08
C HIS A 16 23.85 -5.05 11.62
N TYR A 17 23.45 -3.79 11.50
CA TYR A 17 24.20 -2.67 12.11
C TYR A 17 24.27 -2.80 13.63
N CYS A 18 23.17 -3.17 14.30
CA CYS A 18 23.18 -3.44 15.74
C CYS A 18 24.12 -4.58 16.12
N GLU A 19 24.11 -5.68 15.35
CA GLU A 19 25.04 -6.81 15.57
C GLU A 19 26.50 -6.36 15.48
N VAL A 20 26.86 -5.60 14.43
CA VAL A 20 28.23 -5.10 14.23
C VAL A 20 28.66 -4.15 15.32
N GLN A 21 27.74 -3.31 15.82
CA GLN A 21 28.02 -2.33 16.88
C GLN A 21 27.87 -2.93 18.30
N HIS A 22 27.50 -4.21 18.43
CA HIS A 22 27.18 -4.85 19.71
C HIS A 22 26.07 -4.13 20.50
N GLU A 23 25.14 -3.51 19.78
CA GLU A 23 23.95 -2.86 20.34
C GLU A 23 22.75 -3.83 20.37
N PRO A 24 21.83 -3.69 21.31
CA PRO A 24 20.62 -4.53 21.33
C PRO A 24 19.75 -4.25 20.13
N ASP A 25 19.14 -5.30 19.56
CA ASP A 25 18.15 -5.18 18.50
C ASP A 25 16.87 -4.50 19.05
N ARG A 26 16.53 -3.35 18.49
CA ARG A 26 15.35 -2.54 18.82
C ARG A 26 14.44 -2.32 17.61
N PHE A 27 14.61 -3.14 16.57
CA PHE A 27 13.89 -2.96 15.32
C PHE A 27 12.82 -4.04 15.15
N LEU A 28 11.57 -3.59 15.09
CA LEU A 28 10.41 -4.41 14.75
C LEU A 28 10.09 -4.25 13.27
N ILE A 29 9.41 -5.24 12.71
CA ILE A 29 8.95 -5.21 11.33
C ILE A 29 7.44 -5.42 11.28
N HIS A 30 6.74 -4.66 10.41
CA HIS A 30 5.30 -4.79 10.25
C HIS A 30 4.88 -4.53 8.79
N HIS A 31 4.37 -5.56 8.12
CA HIS A 31 3.74 -5.44 6.80
C HIS A 31 2.75 -6.58 6.54
N GLY A 32 1.89 -6.42 5.54
CA GLY A 32 0.75 -7.31 5.30
C GLY A 32 1.08 -8.78 5.01
N ASN A 33 2.29 -9.09 4.52
CA ASN A 33 2.71 -10.46 4.22
C ASN A 33 3.35 -11.21 5.40
N LEU A 34 3.50 -10.56 6.56
CA LEU A 34 3.90 -11.26 7.78
C LEU A 34 2.73 -12.06 8.35
N SER A 35 3.02 -13.17 9.02
CA SER A 35 1.99 -13.91 9.75
C SER A 35 1.31 -13.05 10.82
N ALA A 36 0.08 -13.42 11.20
CA ALA A 36 -0.67 -12.70 12.21
C ALA A 36 0.11 -12.59 13.52
N SER A 37 0.75 -13.68 13.95
CA SER A 37 1.55 -13.73 15.18
C SER A 37 2.68 -12.69 15.20
N TYR A 38 3.43 -12.54 14.11
CA TYR A 38 4.48 -11.53 14.02
C TYR A 38 3.93 -10.10 14.10
N ARG A 39 2.81 -9.84 13.43
CA ARG A 39 2.18 -8.51 13.44
C ARG A 39 1.64 -8.15 14.81
N GLU A 40 0.89 -9.05 15.44
CA GLU A 40 0.32 -8.87 16.78
C GLU A 40 1.41 -8.64 17.82
N THR A 41 2.49 -9.41 17.79
CA THR A 41 3.64 -9.21 18.69
C THR A 41 4.26 -7.81 18.49
N ALA A 42 4.44 -7.35 17.26
CA ALA A 42 4.96 -6.01 17.00
C ALA A 42 4.00 -4.92 17.51
N GLU A 43 2.70 -5.09 17.30
CA GLU A 43 1.67 -4.16 17.78
C GLU A 43 1.58 -4.09 19.32
N GLU A 44 1.72 -5.23 20.01
CA GLU A 44 1.76 -5.28 21.47
C GLU A 44 2.97 -4.55 22.03
N ILE A 45 4.16 -4.80 21.46
CA ILE A 45 5.39 -4.10 21.88
C ILE A 45 5.29 -2.60 21.63
N MET A 46 4.69 -2.17 20.50
CA MET A 46 4.50 -0.75 20.20
C MET A 46 3.59 -0.02 21.19
N LYS A 47 2.68 -0.71 21.87
CA LYS A 47 1.81 -0.13 22.91
C LYS A 47 2.53 0.08 24.23
N ASP A 48 3.65 -0.59 24.45
CA ASP A 48 4.45 -0.45 25.67
C ASP A 48 5.30 0.83 25.61
N GLU A 49 4.83 1.87 26.27
CA GLU A 49 5.50 3.18 26.33
C GLU A 49 6.85 3.15 27.09
N THR A 50 7.15 2.07 27.79
CA THR A 50 8.42 1.93 28.54
C THR A 50 9.58 1.47 27.67
N GLN A 51 9.31 0.93 26.49
CA GLN A 51 10.31 0.41 25.56
C GLN A 51 10.62 1.41 24.45
N PHE A 52 11.90 1.61 24.18
CA PHE A 52 12.37 2.40 23.03
C PHE A 52 12.55 1.47 21.83
N GLN A 53 11.55 1.41 20.98
CA GLN A 53 11.52 0.56 19.81
C GLN A 53 11.31 1.39 18.54
N THR A 54 11.81 0.90 17.42
CA THR A 54 11.56 1.45 16.09
C THR A 54 10.92 0.38 15.23
N THR A 55 9.72 0.64 14.72
CA THR A 55 9.03 -0.29 13.82
C THR A 55 9.23 0.15 12.39
N VAL A 56 9.79 -0.73 11.56
CA VAL A 56 9.86 -0.55 10.11
C VAL A 56 8.58 -1.11 9.51
N THR A 57 7.86 -0.26 8.77
CA THR A 57 6.53 -0.62 8.28
C THR A 57 6.25 -0.07 6.88
N THR A 58 5.27 -0.66 6.23
CA THR A 58 4.64 -0.15 5.01
C THR A 58 3.34 0.63 5.35
N ALA A 59 2.39 0.71 4.44
CA ALA A 59 1.09 1.36 4.64
C ALA A 59 0.19 0.68 5.70
N THR A 60 0.56 -0.49 6.22
CA THR A 60 -0.28 -1.23 7.16
C THR A 60 -0.57 -0.48 8.46
N LEU A 61 0.31 0.42 8.89
CA LEU A 61 0.11 1.25 10.08
C LEU A 61 -0.46 2.66 9.76
N GLU A 62 -0.84 2.94 8.51
CA GLU A 62 -1.46 4.22 8.13
C GLU A 62 -2.88 4.34 8.69
N LEU A 63 -3.65 3.25 8.72
CA LEU A 63 -5.07 3.25 9.08
C LEU A 63 -5.43 2.12 10.07
N GLY A 64 -6.39 2.41 10.95
CA GLY A 64 -7.20 1.40 11.63
C GLY A 64 -6.57 0.69 12.84
N ILE A 65 -5.29 0.85 13.12
CA ILE A 65 -4.63 0.18 14.24
C ILE A 65 -4.37 1.20 15.36
N ASP A 66 -4.77 0.85 16.57
CA ASP A 66 -4.41 1.60 17.77
C ASP A 66 -3.04 1.16 18.27
N ILE A 67 -2.01 1.83 17.76
CA ILE A 67 -0.59 1.61 18.14
C ILE A 67 -0.08 2.68 19.10
N GLY A 68 -1.00 3.48 19.68
CA GLY A 68 -0.62 4.65 20.42
C GLY A 68 -0.05 5.76 19.52
N ARG A 69 0.49 6.82 20.12
CA ARG A 69 1.12 7.93 19.39
C ARG A 69 2.62 7.77 19.37
N LEU A 70 3.17 7.69 18.17
CA LEU A 70 4.60 7.62 17.96
C LEU A 70 5.24 9.00 18.24
N GLN A 71 6.46 9.00 18.72
CA GLN A 71 7.20 10.26 18.91
C GLN A 71 7.52 10.90 17.57
N ARG A 72 8.02 10.08 16.62
CA ARG A 72 8.61 10.52 15.36
C ARG A 72 8.44 9.46 14.28
N ALA A 73 8.27 9.90 13.05
CA ALA A 73 8.31 9.02 11.88
C ALA A 73 9.50 9.37 10.97
N PHE A 74 10.14 8.34 10.44
CA PHE A 74 11.14 8.44 9.38
C PHE A 74 10.55 7.88 8.09
N GLN A 75 10.43 8.71 7.09
CA GLN A 75 9.96 8.33 5.76
C GLN A 75 11.16 8.12 4.84
N ILE A 76 11.38 6.88 4.42
CA ILE A 76 12.41 6.57 3.43
C ILE A 76 11.83 6.82 2.04
N ASP A 77 12.48 7.69 1.30
CA ASP A 77 12.04 8.25 0.01
C ASP A 77 10.62 8.86 0.07
N ALA A 78 10.18 9.53 -0.97
CA ALA A 78 8.85 10.12 -1.01
C ALA A 78 7.77 9.03 -1.19
N PRO A 79 6.63 9.10 -0.49
CA PRO A 79 5.48 8.28 -0.83
C PRO A 79 4.89 8.72 -2.19
N ALA A 80 4.06 7.89 -2.81
CA ALA A 80 3.45 8.24 -4.11
C ALA A 80 2.36 9.31 -3.98
N MET A 81 1.73 9.44 -2.79
CA MET A 81 0.55 10.28 -2.57
C MET A 81 0.70 11.21 -1.36
N VAL A 82 0.08 12.40 -1.45
CA VAL A 82 -0.04 13.35 -0.33
C VAL A 82 -0.87 12.75 0.81
N SER A 83 -1.93 12.01 0.48
CA SER A 83 -2.77 11.33 1.46
C SER A 83 -1.97 10.35 2.33
N SER A 84 -1.10 9.52 1.73
CA SER A 84 -0.22 8.61 2.48
C SER A 84 0.78 9.38 3.37
N PHE A 85 1.35 10.47 2.86
CA PHE A 85 2.20 11.35 3.66
C PHE A 85 1.47 11.83 4.92
N LEU A 86 0.24 12.34 4.78
CA LEU A 86 -0.56 12.86 5.88
C LEU A 86 -0.99 11.78 6.88
N GLN A 87 -1.37 10.60 6.39
CA GLN A 87 -1.76 9.47 7.24
C GLN A 87 -0.58 9.00 8.11
N ARG A 88 0.63 8.93 7.54
CA ARG A 88 1.85 8.59 8.28
C ARG A 88 2.22 9.67 9.29
N MET A 89 2.21 10.94 8.89
CA MET A 89 2.49 12.07 9.77
C MET A 89 1.49 12.12 10.93
N GLY A 90 0.21 11.86 10.67
CA GLY A 90 -0.87 11.82 11.67
C GLY A 90 -0.72 10.72 12.74
N ARG A 91 0.20 9.77 12.56
CA ARG A 91 0.56 8.77 13.59
C ARG A 91 1.59 9.29 14.60
N THR A 92 2.20 10.44 14.34
CA THR A 92 3.21 11.05 15.20
C THR A 92 2.64 12.16 16.05
N GLY A 93 3.40 12.60 17.03
CA GLY A 93 3.02 13.66 17.96
C GLY A 93 2.27 13.12 19.18
N ARG A 94 2.82 13.31 20.37
CA ARG A 94 2.16 13.03 21.65
C ARG A 94 1.18 14.15 22.00
N ARG A 95 0.30 13.91 22.99
CA ARG A 95 -0.86 14.77 23.35
C ARG A 95 -0.61 16.28 23.32
N ASN A 96 0.64 16.75 23.53
CA ASN A 96 1.00 18.16 23.58
C ASN A 96 2.16 18.54 22.64
N LEU A 97 2.63 17.62 21.79
CA LEU A 97 3.72 17.89 20.83
C LEU A 97 3.18 17.83 19.40
N PRO A 98 3.65 18.71 18.51
CA PRO A 98 3.28 18.64 17.10
C PRO A 98 3.78 17.34 16.46
N PRO A 99 3.12 16.86 15.39
CA PRO A 99 3.61 15.75 14.59
C PRO A 99 5.01 16.04 14.05
N GLU A 100 5.89 15.05 14.12
CA GLU A 100 7.27 15.16 13.62
C GLU A 100 7.56 14.04 12.62
N MET A 101 7.94 14.43 11.40
CA MET A 101 8.29 13.50 10.32
C MET A 101 9.56 13.93 9.62
N TRP A 102 10.48 12.99 9.46
CA TRP A 102 11.76 13.17 8.78
C TRP A 102 11.77 12.39 7.48
N PHE A 103 12.16 13.03 6.38
CA PHE A 103 12.39 12.37 5.10
C PHE A 103 13.87 12.01 4.97
N VAL A 104 14.13 10.74 4.70
CA VAL A 104 15.46 10.21 4.38
C VAL A 104 15.47 9.84 2.91
N ILE A 105 16.04 10.71 2.09
CA ILE A 105 16.09 10.53 0.64
C ILE A 105 17.37 9.78 0.28
N ARG A 106 17.21 8.64 -0.39
CA ARG A 106 18.33 7.83 -0.90
C ARG A 106 18.56 8.18 -2.36
N GLU A 107 19.80 8.49 -2.69
CA GLU A 107 20.25 8.72 -4.04
C GLU A 107 21.45 7.83 -4.35
N GLU A 108 21.52 7.31 -5.56
CA GLU A 108 22.72 6.70 -6.08
C GLU A 108 23.66 7.80 -6.56
N LEU A 109 24.97 7.62 -6.33
CA LEU A 109 25.95 8.56 -6.88
C LEU A 109 25.96 8.43 -8.40
N PRO A 110 25.70 9.51 -9.14
CA PRO A 110 25.68 9.44 -10.60
C PRO A 110 27.04 9.03 -11.16
N THR A 111 27.02 8.09 -12.10
CA THR A 111 28.22 7.70 -12.82
C THR A 111 28.49 8.67 -13.97
N THR A 112 29.73 8.75 -14.44
CA THR A 112 30.14 9.67 -15.51
C THR A 112 29.49 9.41 -16.87
N ARG A 113 28.72 8.33 -17.02
CA ARG A 113 28.05 7.92 -18.25
C ARG A 113 26.52 8.03 -18.19
N GLU A 114 25.96 8.52 -17.10
CA GLU A 114 24.51 8.68 -16.97
C GLU A 114 23.99 9.85 -17.78
N MET A 115 22.76 9.70 -18.30
CA MET A 115 22.06 10.79 -18.96
C MET A 115 21.63 11.86 -17.95
N LEU A 116 21.59 13.12 -18.36
CA LEU A 116 21.22 14.25 -17.50
C LEU A 116 19.94 14.02 -16.67
N PRO A 117 18.84 13.46 -17.22
CA PRO A 117 17.64 13.20 -16.40
C PRO A 117 17.87 12.26 -15.23
N ALA A 118 18.79 11.31 -15.34
CA ALA A 118 19.11 10.38 -14.24
C ALA A 118 19.89 11.05 -13.10
N THR A 119 20.50 12.21 -13.35
CA THR A 119 21.26 12.96 -12.32
C THR A 119 20.40 13.92 -11.52
N ILE A 120 19.13 14.11 -11.90
CA ILE A 120 18.18 14.97 -11.18
C ILE A 120 17.66 14.25 -9.93
N PRO A 121 17.59 14.91 -8.76
CA PRO A 121 17.16 14.30 -7.51
C PRO A 121 15.62 14.14 -7.42
N TRP A 122 15.03 13.31 -8.27
CA TRP A 122 13.59 13.16 -8.41
C TRP A 122 12.86 12.85 -7.10
N LYS A 123 13.43 11.98 -6.28
CA LYS A 123 12.83 11.60 -4.99
C LYS A 123 12.78 12.78 -4.00
N LEU A 124 13.83 13.61 -3.98
CA LEU A 124 13.86 14.83 -3.17
C LEU A 124 12.81 15.83 -3.66
N ILE A 125 12.76 16.05 -4.97
CA ILE A 125 11.80 16.99 -5.59
C ILE A 125 10.36 16.52 -5.35
N GLN A 126 10.10 15.22 -5.46
CA GLN A 126 8.79 14.65 -5.14
C GLN A 126 8.41 14.86 -3.67
N ALA A 127 9.33 14.63 -2.74
CA ALA A 127 9.07 14.90 -1.32
C ALA A 127 8.70 16.36 -1.07
N ILE A 128 9.44 17.30 -1.67
CA ILE A 128 9.15 18.74 -1.58
C ILE A 128 7.77 19.03 -2.19
N ALA A 129 7.45 18.46 -3.37
CA ALA A 129 6.16 18.67 -4.02
C ALA A 129 4.98 18.22 -3.17
N LEU A 130 5.06 17.06 -2.54
CA LEU A 130 4.01 16.54 -1.65
C LEU A 130 3.81 17.48 -0.44
N ILE A 131 4.89 17.93 0.18
CA ILE A 131 4.85 18.85 1.32
C ILE A 131 4.23 20.19 0.90
N GLN A 132 4.66 20.77 -0.24
CA GLN A 132 4.18 22.07 -0.69
C GLN A 132 2.71 22.02 -1.12
N LEU A 133 2.28 20.99 -1.85
CA LEU A 133 0.87 20.82 -2.19
C LEU A 133 -0.04 20.83 -0.96
N TYR A 134 0.41 20.21 0.13
CA TYR A 134 -0.36 20.25 1.37
C TYR A 134 -0.25 21.56 2.11
N ILE A 135 0.96 22.11 2.27
CA ILE A 135 1.16 23.35 3.06
C ILE A 135 0.50 24.55 2.36
N GLU A 136 0.73 24.73 1.07
CA GLU A 136 0.26 25.89 0.31
C GLU A 136 -1.20 25.76 -0.10
N GLU A 137 -1.61 24.61 -0.61
CA GLU A 137 -2.90 24.43 -1.27
C GLU A 137 -3.89 23.59 -0.46
N LYS A 138 -3.47 22.96 0.64
CA LYS A 138 -4.26 21.96 1.38
C LYS A 138 -4.79 20.84 0.47
N TRP A 139 -4.08 20.58 -0.62
CA TRP A 139 -4.49 19.63 -1.63
C TRP A 139 -4.12 18.20 -1.24
N ILE A 140 -5.03 17.28 -1.52
CA ILE A 140 -4.84 15.83 -1.49
C ILE A 140 -5.41 15.25 -2.78
N GLU A 141 -4.98 14.05 -3.16
CA GLU A 141 -5.46 13.39 -4.36
C GLU A 141 -6.99 13.17 -4.28
N PRO A 142 -7.71 13.52 -5.36
CA PRO A 142 -9.13 13.20 -5.43
C PRO A 142 -9.32 11.68 -5.56
N LEU A 143 -10.47 11.19 -5.07
CA LEU A 143 -10.85 9.80 -5.23
C LEU A 143 -10.91 9.44 -6.72
N ARG A 144 -10.21 8.40 -7.12
CA ARG A 144 -10.33 7.81 -8.46
C ARG A 144 -11.57 6.92 -8.48
N ALA A 145 -12.68 7.45 -8.97
CA ALA A 145 -13.87 6.67 -9.22
C ALA A 145 -13.90 6.28 -10.70
N PRO A 146 -13.86 4.99 -11.07
CA PRO A 146 -14.08 4.58 -12.45
C PRO A 146 -15.48 5.01 -12.87
N SER A 147 -15.65 5.43 -14.13
CA SER A 147 -16.93 5.86 -14.66
C SER A 147 -17.98 4.73 -14.64
N HIS A 148 -17.51 3.49 -14.80
CA HIS A 148 -18.36 2.29 -14.86
C HIS A 148 -17.83 1.21 -13.91
N PRO A 149 -18.12 1.28 -12.60
CA PRO A 149 -17.63 0.34 -11.60
C PRO A 149 -18.50 -0.95 -11.57
N TYR A 150 -18.52 -1.73 -12.64
CA TYR A 150 -19.43 -2.87 -12.81
C TYR A 150 -19.28 -3.96 -11.74
N SER A 151 -18.08 -4.24 -11.28
CA SER A 151 -17.88 -5.21 -10.19
C SER A 151 -18.52 -4.75 -8.88
N LEU A 152 -18.45 -3.47 -8.56
CA LEU A 152 -19.10 -2.89 -7.39
C LEU A 152 -20.63 -2.82 -7.60
N LEU A 153 -21.06 -2.51 -8.82
CA LEU A 153 -22.48 -2.50 -9.20
C LEU A 153 -23.12 -3.89 -8.99
N TYR A 154 -22.44 -4.94 -9.45
CA TYR A 154 -22.81 -6.34 -9.18
C TYR A 154 -22.91 -6.61 -7.68
N HIS A 155 -21.85 -6.30 -6.93
CA HIS A 155 -21.79 -6.53 -5.49
C HIS A 155 -22.93 -5.82 -4.73
N GLN A 156 -23.19 -4.53 -5.04
CA GLN A 156 -24.26 -3.78 -4.40
C GLN A 156 -25.65 -4.31 -4.79
N THR A 157 -25.84 -4.74 -6.04
CA THR A 157 -27.09 -5.38 -6.49
C THR A 157 -27.39 -6.63 -5.67
N MET A 158 -26.42 -7.53 -5.56
CA MET A 158 -26.57 -8.77 -4.79
C MET A 158 -26.76 -8.50 -3.29
N SER A 159 -26.02 -7.56 -2.72
CA SER A 159 -26.11 -7.20 -1.31
C SER A 159 -27.47 -6.59 -0.95
N ILE A 160 -27.97 -5.66 -1.77
CA ILE A 160 -29.28 -5.03 -1.55
C ILE A 160 -30.38 -6.06 -1.68
N LEU A 161 -30.32 -6.94 -2.68
CA LEU A 161 -31.32 -7.97 -2.88
C LEU A 161 -31.31 -8.98 -1.73
N ALA A 162 -30.16 -9.44 -1.31
CA ALA A 162 -29.97 -10.35 -0.17
C ALA A 162 -30.55 -9.77 1.14
N SER A 163 -30.38 -8.47 1.36
CA SER A 163 -30.85 -7.79 2.57
C SER A 163 -32.36 -7.53 2.59
N ASN A 164 -32.99 -7.44 1.43
CA ASN A 164 -34.42 -7.13 1.30
C ASN A 164 -35.29 -8.35 0.96
N GLY A 165 -34.70 -9.49 0.60
CA GLY A 165 -35.38 -10.68 0.16
C GLY A 165 -35.89 -10.53 -1.28
N GLU A 166 -37.15 -10.16 -1.48
CA GLU A 166 -37.76 -9.94 -2.81
C GLU A 166 -37.94 -8.46 -3.11
N LEU A 167 -37.50 -8.02 -4.29
CA LEU A 167 -37.68 -6.65 -4.79
C LEU A 167 -38.14 -6.68 -6.27
N THR A 168 -39.00 -5.74 -6.66
CA THR A 168 -39.26 -5.54 -8.09
C THR A 168 -38.02 -4.95 -8.78
N PRO A 169 -37.81 -5.21 -10.08
CA PRO A 169 -36.65 -4.66 -10.83
C PRO A 169 -36.53 -3.14 -10.71
N SER A 170 -37.64 -2.43 -10.72
CA SER A 170 -37.66 -0.96 -10.60
C SER A 170 -37.22 -0.46 -9.22
N VAL A 171 -37.66 -1.12 -8.16
CA VAL A 171 -37.29 -0.77 -6.79
C VAL A 171 -35.81 -1.10 -6.56
N LEU A 172 -35.34 -2.25 -7.05
CA LEU A 172 -33.93 -2.62 -6.97
C LEU A 172 -33.06 -1.62 -7.72
N ALA A 173 -33.41 -1.26 -8.96
CA ALA A 173 -32.71 -0.26 -9.75
C ALA A 173 -32.68 1.10 -9.03
N SER A 174 -33.79 1.56 -8.48
CA SER A 174 -33.85 2.81 -7.72
C SER A 174 -32.91 2.80 -6.51
N LYS A 175 -32.89 1.70 -5.74
CA LYS A 175 -32.00 1.58 -4.56
C LYS A 175 -30.53 1.56 -4.94
N VAL A 176 -30.15 0.85 -6.00
CA VAL A 176 -28.75 0.70 -6.42
C VAL A 176 -28.25 1.97 -7.10
N LEU A 177 -28.98 2.47 -8.10
CA LEU A 177 -28.56 3.62 -8.91
C LEU A 177 -28.67 4.96 -8.18
N SER A 178 -29.40 5.04 -7.05
CA SER A 178 -29.39 6.22 -6.20
C SER A 178 -28.08 6.44 -5.46
N LEU A 179 -27.20 5.44 -5.38
CA LEU A 179 -25.87 5.59 -4.78
C LEU A 179 -25.01 6.50 -5.67
N ALA A 180 -24.44 7.54 -5.08
CA ALA A 180 -23.66 8.56 -5.80
C ALA A 180 -22.52 8.00 -6.65
N TYR A 181 -22.02 6.82 -6.28
CA TYR A 181 -20.94 6.14 -6.99
C TYR A 181 -21.35 5.61 -8.37
N PHE A 182 -22.66 5.34 -8.59
CA PHE A 182 -23.18 4.81 -9.85
C PHE A 182 -23.84 5.88 -10.74
N ARG A 183 -23.61 7.16 -10.47
CA ARG A 183 -24.21 8.29 -11.21
C ARG A 183 -23.97 8.29 -12.73
N PHE A 184 -22.96 7.58 -13.21
CA PHE A 184 -22.64 7.45 -14.62
C PHE A 184 -23.11 6.13 -15.26
N VAL A 185 -23.69 5.24 -14.46
CA VAL A 185 -24.26 3.98 -14.95
C VAL A 185 -25.66 4.25 -15.48
N SER A 186 -25.90 3.92 -16.74
CA SER A 186 -27.23 4.07 -17.34
C SER A 186 -28.21 3.01 -16.83
N LEU A 187 -29.50 3.30 -16.96
CA LEU A 187 -30.51 2.31 -16.64
C LEU A 187 -30.46 1.10 -17.60
N GLU A 188 -30.05 1.32 -18.84
CA GLU A 188 -29.87 0.28 -19.84
C GLU A 188 -28.74 -0.68 -19.46
N ASP A 189 -27.55 -0.17 -19.11
CA ASP A 189 -26.44 -0.98 -18.61
C ASP A 189 -26.84 -1.80 -17.38
N TYR A 190 -27.62 -1.19 -16.49
CA TYR A 190 -28.11 -1.90 -15.31
C TYR A 190 -29.10 -3.01 -15.64
N GLN A 191 -30.01 -2.78 -16.61
CA GLN A 191 -30.91 -3.82 -17.09
C GLN A 191 -30.18 -4.98 -17.74
N ASP A 192 -29.11 -4.70 -18.50
CA ASP A 192 -28.25 -5.72 -19.09
C ASP A 192 -27.54 -6.56 -18.03
N LEU A 193 -27.04 -5.91 -16.97
CA LEU A 193 -26.50 -6.62 -15.80
C LEU A 193 -27.58 -7.55 -15.19
N LEU A 194 -28.80 -7.06 -14.94
CA LEU A 194 -29.86 -7.88 -14.35
C LEU A 194 -30.26 -9.06 -15.25
N ARG A 195 -30.32 -8.87 -16.56
CA ARG A 195 -30.58 -9.96 -17.53
C ARG A 195 -29.47 -11.02 -17.45
N HIS A 196 -28.22 -10.59 -17.41
CA HIS A 196 -27.10 -11.50 -17.29
C HIS A 196 -27.14 -12.29 -15.97
N LEU A 197 -27.44 -11.62 -14.84
CA LEU A 197 -27.54 -12.29 -13.54
C LEU A 197 -28.65 -13.32 -13.47
N VAL A 198 -29.75 -13.10 -14.19
CA VAL A 198 -30.81 -14.11 -14.34
C VAL A 198 -30.30 -15.31 -15.16
N GLN A 199 -29.58 -15.09 -16.24
CA GLN A 199 -29.04 -16.15 -17.10
C GLN A 199 -28.06 -17.08 -16.36
N ILE A 200 -27.25 -16.55 -15.47
CA ILE A 200 -26.27 -17.31 -14.70
C ILE A 200 -26.76 -17.77 -13.32
N ASP A 201 -28.09 -17.65 -13.07
CA ASP A 201 -28.76 -18.06 -11.83
C ASP A 201 -28.22 -17.39 -10.55
N HIS A 202 -27.66 -16.19 -10.69
CA HIS A 202 -27.30 -15.39 -9.52
C HIS A 202 -28.54 -14.70 -8.93
N ILE A 203 -29.53 -14.36 -9.76
CA ILE A 203 -30.86 -13.89 -9.36
C ILE A 203 -31.92 -14.68 -10.11
N GLN A 204 -33.10 -14.79 -9.52
CA GLN A 204 -34.28 -15.45 -10.13
C GLN A 204 -35.45 -14.52 -10.13
N LYS A 205 -36.37 -14.71 -11.12
CA LYS A 205 -37.63 -14.02 -11.17
C LYS A 205 -38.69 -14.84 -10.46
N THR A 206 -39.50 -14.20 -9.61
CA THR A 206 -40.65 -14.80 -8.99
C THR A 206 -41.87 -14.76 -9.94
N GLU A 207 -42.91 -15.54 -9.64
CA GLU A 207 -44.16 -15.55 -10.38
C GLU A 207 -44.83 -14.15 -10.40
N ASN A 208 -44.61 -13.37 -9.35
CA ASN A 208 -45.16 -12.02 -9.21
C ASN A 208 -44.30 -10.94 -9.90
N GLY A 209 -43.26 -11.33 -10.63
CA GLY A 209 -42.35 -10.42 -11.33
C GLY A 209 -41.31 -9.75 -10.44
N GLY A 210 -41.17 -10.18 -9.19
CA GLY A 210 -40.09 -9.80 -8.29
C GLY A 210 -38.77 -10.47 -8.68
N LEU A 211 -37.67 -10.01 -8.05
CA LEU A 211 -36.36 -10.60 -8.12
C LEU A 211 -35.93 -11.08 -6.73
N ILE A 212 -35.35 -12.26 -6.67
CA ILE A 212 -34.77 -12.88 -5.48
C ILE A 212 -33.35 -13.36 -5.82
N ILE A 213 -32.56 -13.66 -4.80
CA ILE A 213 -31.27 -14.33 -5.00
C ILE A 213 -31.50 -15.74 -5.56
N GLY A 214 -30.81 -16.09 -6.62
CA GLY A 214 -30.84 -17.42 -7.23
C GLY A 214 -29.94 -18.41 -6.51
N LEU A 215 -30.08 -19.70 -6.81
CA LEU A 215 -29.35 -20.77 -6.14
C LEU A 215 -27.83 -20.63 -6.28
N ALA A 216 -27.33 -20.23 -7.45
CA ALA A 216 -25.92 -19.96 -7.66
C ALA A 216 -25.47 -18.69 -6.89
N GLY A 217 -26.35 -17.66 -6.83
CA GLY A 217 -26.12 -16.45 -6.07
C GLY A 217 -26.04 -16.66 -4.56
N GLU A 218 -26.86 -17.56 -4.00
CA GLU A 218 -26.81 -17.90 -2.56
C GLU A 218 -25.44 -18.41 -2.14
N ARG A 219 -24.80 -19.26 -2.94
CA ARG A 219 -23.45 -19.77 -2.66
C ARG A 219 -22.43 -18.66 -2.59
N ILE A 220 -22.62 -17.61 -3.38
CA ILE A 220 -21.71 -16.46 -3.43
C ILE A 220 -21.91 -15.57 -2.21
N ILE A 221 -23.16 -15.16 -1.91
CA ILE A 221 -23.44 -14.24 -0.80
C ILE A 221 -23.19 -14.85 0.57
N HIS A 222 -23.25 -16.19 0.72
CA HIS A 222 -22.89 -16.89 1.95
C HIS A 222 -21.38 -17.11 2.11
N SER A 223 -20.58 -16.84 1.08
CA SER A 223 -19.13 -16.89 1.18
C SER A 223 -18.59 -15.64 1.87
N PHE A 224 -17.69 -15.82 2.84
CA PHE A 224 -16.96 -14.69 3.45
C PHE A 224 -16.25 -13.81 2.39
N LYS A 225 -15.78 -14.40 1.31
CA LYS A 225 -15.13 -13.70 0.19
C LYS A 225 -16.05 -12.69 -0.50
N PHE A 226 -17.36 -12.85 -0.45
CA PHE A 226 -18.30 -11.87 -1.02
C PHE A 226 -18.20 -10.51 -0.34
N TYR A 227 -17.87 -10.44 0.93
CA TYR A 227 -17.75 -9.21 1.69
C TYR A 227 -16.36 -8.57 1.58
N ALA A 228 -15.39 -9.28 1.02
CA ALA A 228 -14.03 -8.83 0.75
C ALA A 228 -13.93 -8.38 -0.72
N VAL A 229 -14.15 -7.09 -0.99
CA VAL A 229 -14.17 -6.53 -2.36
C VAL A 229 -12.74 -6.25 -2.90
N PHE A 230 -11.72 -6.88 -2.33
CA PHE A 230 -10.33 -6.71 -2.74
C PHE A 230 -9.89 -7.87 -3.62
N GLN A 231 -9.06 -7.55 -4.62
CA GLN A 231 -8.43 -8.58 -5.44
C GLN A 231 -7.44 -9.36 -4.56
N GLU A 232 -7.68 -10.67 -4.41
CA GLU A 232 -6.74 -11.58 -3.78
C GLU A 232 -5.75 -12.09 -4.84
N ASN A 233 -4.47 -12.02 -4.53
CA ASN A 233 -3.46 -12.75 -5.28
C ASN A 233 -3.32 -14.15 -4.67
N GLU A 234 -2.99 -15.15 -5.49
CA GLU A 234 -2.58 -16.45 -4.97
C GLU A 234 -1.25 -16.29 -4.24
N GLU A 235 -1.24 -16.53 -2.95
CA GLU A 235 -0.06 -16.39 -2.10
C GLU A 235 0.41 -17.75 -1.63
N TYR A 236 1.73 -17.90 -1.54
CA TYR A 236 2.39 -19.06 -0.96
C TYR A 236 2.76 -18.76 0.49
N VAL A 237 2.29 -19.57 1.41
CA VAL A 237 2.63 -19.46 2.84
C VAL A 237 4.07 -19.94 3.03
N VAL A 238 4.91 -19.11 3.65
CA VAL A 238 6.30 -19.45 3.95
C VAL A 238 6.40 -19.95 5.39
N ARG A 239 7.01 -21.13 5.56
CA ARG A 239 7.17 -21.78 6.85
C ARG A 239 8.62 -22.19 7.10
N CYS A 240 9.04 -22.03 8.35
CA CYS A 240 10.24 -22.63 8.87
C CYS A 240 9.81 -23.64 9.97
N HIS A 241 9.98 -24.92 9.70
CA HIS A 241 9.47 -26.01 10.56
C HIS A 241 7.94 -25.88 10.76
N SER A 242 7.51 -25.69 12.01
CA SER A 242 6.10 -25.49 12.36
C SER A 242 5.68 -24.01 12.38
N GLN A 243 6.62 -23.06 12.29
CA GLN A 243 6.35 -21.65 12.39
C GLN A 243 6.01 -21.06 11.03
N GLU A 244 4.90 -20.33 10.94
CA GLU A 244 4.53 -19.53 9.80
C GLU A 244 5.23 -18.17 9.89
N LEU A 245 5.97 -17.81 8.84
CA LEU A 245 6.72 -16.56 8.76
C LEU A 245 5.90 -15.46 8.08
N GLY A 246 5.15 -15.83 7.06
CA GLY A 246 4.36 -14.92 6.25
C GLY A 246 4.01 -15.52 4.90
N SER A 247 3.74 -14.68 3.89
CA SER A 247 3.38 -15.11 2.55
C SER A 247 4.12 -14.32 1.46
N ILE A 248 4.28 -14.95 0.30
CA ILE A 248 4.81 -14.31 -0.92
C ILE A 248 3.96 -14.70 -2.13
N VAL A 249 3.82 -13.80 -3.11
CA VAL A 249 2.97 -14.02 -4.29
C VAL A 249 3.63 -14.95 -5.29
N LYS A 250 4.94 -14.85 -5.49
CA LYS A 250 5.68 -15.65 -6.47
C LYS A 250 6.81 -16.41 -5.76
N PRO A 251 6.73 -17.76 -5.73
CA PRO A 251 7.77 -18.55 -5.10
C PRO A 251 9.08 -18.47 -5.91
N PRO A 252 10.23 -18.21 -5.27
CA PRO A 252 11.53 -18.32 -5.90
C PRO A 252 11.90 -19.79 -6.07
N PRO A 253 12.90 -20.12 -6.89
CA PRO A 253 13.40 -21.49 -7.03
C PRO A 253 13.89 -22.08 -5.70
N VAL A 254 13.82 -23.42 -5.59
CA VAL A 254 14.45 -24.15 -4.48
C VAL A 254 15.96 -23.90 -4.50
N GLY A 255 16.55 -23.67 -3.33
CA GLY A 255 17.94 -23.29 -3.13
C GLY A 255 18.19 -21.77 -3.12
N ASP A 256 17.25 -20.98 -3.61
CA ASP A 256 17.35 -19.51 -3.55
C ASP A 256 17.10 -19.00 -2.12
N LYS A 257 17.62 -17.80 -1.86
CA LYS A 257 17.42 -17.13 -0.59
C LYS A 257 16.35 -16.06 -0.71
N ILE A 258 15.54 -15.92 0.34
CA ILE A 258 14.53 -14.88 0.48
C ILE A 258 14.72 -14.09 1.78
N ALA A 259 14.38 -12.81 1.76
CA ALA A 259 14.26 -12.01 2.96
C ALA A 259 12.80 -11.95 3.39
N LEU A 260 12.49 -12.36 4.62
CA LEU A 260 11.14 -12.33 5.19
C LEU A 260 11.22 -12.25 6.72
N ALA A 261 10.34 -11.48 7.34
CA ALA A 261 10.30 -11.25 8.78
C ALA A 261 11.62 -10.65 9.35
N GLY A 262 12.35 -9.88 8.53
CA GLY A 262 13.63 -9.26 8.89
C GLY A 262 14.80 -10.23 8.99
N LYS A 263 14.70 -11.42 8.42
CA LYS A 263 15.73 -12.45 8.37
C LYS A 263 15.88 -12.99 6.95
N VAL A 264 16.97 -13.75 6.72
CA VAL A 264 17.22 -14.44 5.45
C VAL A 264 16.94 -15.92 5.60
N TRP A 265 16.30 -16.49 4.60
CA TRP A 265 15.87 -17.88 4.56
C TRP A 265 16.29 -18.52 3.24
N THR A 266 16.73 -19.78 3.26
CA THR A 266 16.93 -20.59 2.06
C THR A 266 15.69 -21.42 1.80
N VAL A 267 15.19 -21.41 0.56
CA VAL A 267 14.05 -22.23 0.13
C VAL A 267 14.49 -23.66 -0.01
N GLU A 268 13.93 -24.58 0.79
CA GLU A 268 14.24 -26.01 0.77
C GLU A 268 13.26 -26.78 -0.11
N GLU A 269 11.96 -26.49 -0.02
CA GLU A 269 10.91 -27.19 -0.74
C GLU A 269 9.73 -26.28 -1.05
N ILE A 270 9.05 -26.52 -2.17
CA ILE A 270 7.83 -25.82 -2.57
C ILE A 270 6.73 -26.83 -2.86
N ASP A 271 5.67 -26.81 -2.04
CA ASP A 271 4.43 -27.54 -2.31
C ASP A 271 3.46 -26.64 -3.12
N TYR A 272 3.53 -26.77 -4.44
CA TYR A 272 2.68 -25.99 -5.36
C TYR A 272 1.18 -26.30 -5.21
N LYS A 273 0.80 -27.48 -4.71
CA LYS A 273 -0.62 -27.85 -4.53
C LYS A 273 -1.22 -27.22 -3.28
N LYS A 274 -0.43 -27.14 -2.23
CA LYS A 274 -0.86 -26.53 -0.96
C LYS A 274 -0.51 -25.06 -0.86
N HIS A 275 0.23 -24.53 -1.84
CA HIS A 275 0.78 -23.17 -1.82
C HIS A 275 1.62 -22.90 -0.56
N VAL A 276 2.56 -23.82 -0.26
CA VAL A 276 3.45 -23.71 0.91
C VAL A 276 4.91 -23.78 0.46
N ILE A 277 5.73 -22.93 1.04
CA ILE A 277 7.18 -22.92 0.88
C ILE A 277 7.80 -23.28 2.23
N TYR A 278 8.65 -24.28 2.24
CA TYR A 278 9.45 -24.65 3.40
C TYR A 278 10.84 -24.05 3.26
N CYS A 279 11.34 -23.45 4.33
CA CYS A 279 12.64 -22.79 4.34
C CYS A 279 13.39 -23.00 5.65
N GLU A 280 14.70 -22.80 5.60
CA GLU A 280 15.59 -22.79 6.77
C GLU A 280 16.30 -21.44 6.91
N GLU A 281 16.61 -21.07 8.16
CA GLU A 281 17.29 -19.80 8.45
C GLU A 281 18.70 -19.80 7.85
N ALA A 282 19.05 -18.73 7.13
CA ALA A 282 20.31 -18.59 6.44
C ALA A 282 21.00 -17.26 6.85
N LYS A 283 22.31 -17.22 6.73
CA LYS A 283 23.10 -16.00 6.91
C LYS A 283 23.33 -15.29 5.59
N GLY A 284 23.40 -13.97 5.63
CA GLY A 284 23.72 -13.12 4.49
C GLY A 284 22.68 -12.01 4.27
N GLN A 285 22.88 -11.24 3.20
CA GLN A 285 21.94 -10.24 2.73
C GLN A 285 21.38 -10.69 1.38
N VAL A 286 20.09 -10.60 1.21
CA VAL A 286 19.40 -10.92 -0.04
C VAL A 286 18.34 -9.85 -0.28
N PRO A 287 18.18 -9.34 -1.51
CA PRO A 287 17.09 -8.45 -1.81
C PRO A 287 15.75 -9.18 -1.61
N ALA A 288 14.85 -8.56 -0.88
CA ALA A 288 13.47 -9.05 -0.77
C ALA A 288 12.75 -8.83 -2.10
N TYR A 289 11.90 -9.75 -2.52
CA TYR A 289 11.19 -9.71 -3.79
C TYR A 289 9.70 -10.03 -3.60
N PHE A 290 8.84 -9.03 -3.77
CA PHE A 290 7.38 -9.19 -3.64
C PHE A 290 6.59 -8.86 -4.91
N GLY A 291 7.24 -8.34 -5.95
CA GLY A 291 6.68 -8.26 -7.30
C GLY A 291 5.57 -7.22 -7.54
N LEU A 292 5.52 -6.13 -6.78
CA LEU A 292 4.52 -5.07 -6.98
C LEU A 292 5.16 -3.79 -7.56
N CYS A 293 4.48 -3.18 -8.55
CA CYS A 293 4.82 -1.84 -9.02
C CYS A 293 4.39 -0.76 -8.00
N PRO A 294 5.21 0.27 -7.78
CA PRO A 294 4.77 1.45 -7.03
C PRO A 294 3.58 2.11 -7.76
N GLY A 295 2.62 2.65 -6.99
CA GLY A 295 1.45 3.33 -7.56
C GLY A 295 1.84 4.55 -8.42
N ASP A 296 0.94 4.91 -9.34
CA ASP A 296 1.12 6.09 -10.20
C ASP A 296 1.15 7.38 -9.39
N ILE A 297 2.07 8.27 -9.75
CA ILE A 297 2.13 9.63 -9.21
C ILE A 297 1.08 10.49 -9.93
N HIS A 298 0.27 11.22 -9.17
CA HIS A 298 -0.77 12.09 -9.73
C HIS A 298 -0.14 13.25 -10.54
N THR A 299 -0.74 13.62 -11.68
CA THR A 299 -0.25 14.68 -12.58
C THR A 299 0.05 15.99 -11.85
N LYS A 300 -0.80 16.39 -10.91
CA LYS A 300 -0.58 17.62 -10.12
C LYS A 300 0.70 17.58 -9.26
N VAL A 301 1.12 16.40 -8.81
CA VAL A 301 2.41 16.23 -8.12
C VAL A 301 3.56 16.47 -9.11
N LEU A 302 3.45 15.92 -10.33
CA LEU A 302 4.45 16.12 -11.39
C LEU A 302 4.54 17.59 -11.81
N GLU A 303 3.42 18.27 -11.95
CA GLU A 303 3.34 19.71 -12.22
C GLU A 303 4.03 20.53 -11.12
N LYS A 304 3.80 20.19 -9.85
CA LYS A 304 4.47 20.84 -8.72
C LYS A 304 5.97 20.54 -8.70
N MET A 305 6.39 19.31 -9.04
CA MET A 305 7.80 18.97 -9.20
C MET A 305 8.47 19.81 -10.29
N TYR A 306 7.80 19.99 -11.42
CA TYR A 306 8.28 20.86 -12.51
C TYR A 306 8.40 22.32 -12.06
N GLN A 307 7.42 22.84 -11.33
CA GLN A 307 7.47 24.19 -10.76
C GLN A 307 8.68 24.34 -9.82
N ILE A 308 8.91 23.40 -8.91
CA ILE A 308 10.02 23.40 -7.94
C ILE A 308 11.39 23.46 -8.65
N LEU A 309 11.53 22.76 -9.76
CA LEU A 309 12.75 22.78 -10.57
C LEU A 309 13.01 24.14 -11.23
N ASN A 310 11.96 24.88 -11.59
CA ASN A 310 12.06 26.15 -12.31
C ASN A 310 12.03 27.39 -11.40
N GLU A 311 11.77 27.24 -10.11
CA GLU A 311 11.77 28.35 -9.17
C GLU A 311 13.06 28.41 -8.33
N LYS A 312 13.24 29.54 -7.61
CA LYS A 312 14.42 29.76 -6.75
C LYS A 312 14.09 29.71 -5.24
N THR A 313 12.88 29.27 -4.91
CA THR A 313 12.40 29.23 -3.52
C THR A 313 13.27 28.31 -2.68
N ILE A 314 13.62 28.78 -1.46
CA ILE A 314 14.31 27.99 -0.45
C ILE A 314 13.26 27.54 0.57
N TYR A 315 13.18 26.24 0.83
CA TYR A 315 12.23 25.66 1.76
C TYR A 315 12.87 25.52 3.16
N PRO A 316 12.31 26.14 4.20
CA PRO A 316 12.94 26.25 5.52
C PRO A 316 13.11 24.89 6.26
N TYR A 317 12.38 23.86 5.83
CA TYR A 317 12.46 22.51 6.39
C TYR A 317 13.56 21.66 5.77
N LEU A 318 14.24 22.12 4.72
CA LEU A 318 15.32 21.37 4.10
C LEU A 318 16.62 21.50 4.88
N MET A 319 17.29 20.38 5.08
CA MET A 319 18.66 20.36 5.61
C MET A 319 19.65 20.85 4.54
N ASN A 320 20.82 21.30 4.97
CA ASN A 320 21.85 21.89 4.09
C ASN A 320 22.19 21.02 2.88
N GLN A 321 22.36 19.71 3.08
CA GLN A 321 22.65 18.77 1.98
C GLN A 321 21.51 18.72 0.94
N ALA A 322 20.26 18.73 1.39
CA ALA A 322 19.09 18.73 0.51
C ALA A 322 18.99 20.04 -0.28
N ILE A 323 19.32 21.19 0.34
CA ILE A 323 19.37 22.49 -0.35
C ILE A 323 20.43 22.48 -1.47
N VAL A 324 21.63 21.99 -1.18
CA VAL A 324 22.70 21.87 -2.18
C VAL A 324 22.23 21.00 -3.33
N ARG A 325 21.67 19.84 -3.02
CA ARG A 325 21.24 18.85 -4.01
C ARG A 325 20.08 19.36 -4.88
N LEU A 326 19.11 20.06 -4.28
CA LEU A 326 18.02 20.73 -5.01
C LEU A 326 18.57 21.78 -6.00
N ASN A 327 19.54 22.61 -5.56
CA ASN A 327 20.12 23.63 -6.42
C ASN A 327 20.95 23.03 -7.57
N GLU A 328 21.59 21.89 -7.37
CA GLU A 328 22.26 21.14 -8.44
C GLU A 328 21.23 20.68 -9.49
N GLY A 329 20.12 20.06 -9.07
CA GLY A 329 19.03 19.65 -9.95
C GLY A 329 18.47 20.82 -10.78
N ARG A 330 18.24 21.98 -10.15
CA ARG A 330 17.78 23.21 -10.81
C ARG A 330 18.79 23.71 -11.86
N LYS A 331 20.09 23.67 -11.56
CA LYS A 331 21.14 24.03 -12.52
C LYS A 331 21.14 23.11 -13.74
N ILE A 332 20.98 21.80 -13.53
CA ILE A 332 20.93 20.83 -14.62
C ILE A 332 19.78 21.16 -15.56
N VAL A 333 18.58 21.38 -15.04
CA VAL A 333 17.38 21.71 -15.84
C VAL A 333 17.58 23.03 -16.58
N SER A 334 18.07 24.08 -15.92
CA SER A 334 18.29 25.38 -16.55
C SER A 334 19.38 25.34 -17.63
N SER A 335 20.40 24.50 -17.49
CA SER A 335 21.48 24.37 -18.49
C SER A 335 21.07 23.52 -19.70
N ALA A 336 20.13 22.59 -19.50
CA ALA A 336 19.64 21.70 -20.56
C ALA A 336 18.52 22.33 -21.40
N SER A 337 18.03 23.54 -21.04
CA SER A 337 16.86 24.20 -21.68
C SER A 337 15.61 23.29 -21.69
N LEU A 338 15.45 22.47 -20.66
CA LEU A 338 14.33 21.56 -20.44
C LEU A 338 13.16 22.25 -19.75
#